data_c5add816897313b417b9f74c0cdaeb4a
#
_entry.id   c5add816897313b417b9f74c0cdaeb4a
#
_cell.length_a   1.000
_cell.length_b   1.000
_cell.length_c   1.000
_cell.angle_alpha   90.00
_cell.angle_beta   90.00
_cell.angle_gamma   90.00
#
_symmetry.space_group_name_H-M   'P 1'
#
loop_
_entity.id
_entity.type
_entity.pdbx_description
1 polymer ?
#
loop_
_entity_poly.entity_id
_entity_poly.type
_entity_poly.pdbx_seq_one_letter_code
_entity_poly.pdbx_strand_id
1 'polypeptide(L)'
;MRELEVVILGCGSSGGVPRGDGDWGDCDPAEPRNRRNRCSMLARLHGPDGVTSVVIDTSPDFRQQMLMADVSHIDGVLYTHDHADQTHGIDDLRVFAARARGRIPAWMDEPTHAALTRRFDYIFESQHGYPAIVEARLLPPHGRRWSVSGQGGDLPVVTFDQAHGPIRSVGYRIGGVVYSSDVSDLDDAALEAVRGADLWILDALRYTPHPTHAHVDKALDWIARAQVKRAVLTNLHIDLDYQRLKRELPANVDVAYDGWRDRLLLDEALAAV
;
A
#
# COMPACT_ATOMS: atom_id res chain seq x y z
N MET A 1 -6.91 0.91 24.61
CA MET A 1 -5.76 0.86 23.65
C MET A 1 -6.34 0.50 22.29
N ARG A 2 -5.93 1.18 21.27
CA ARG A 2 -6.35 0.89 19.88
C ARG A 2 -5.28 0.00 19.23
N GLU A 3 -5.73 -0.94 18.41
CA GLU A 3 -4.86 -1.87 17.69
C GLU A 3 -4.90 -1.55 16.19
N LEU A 4 -3.73 -1.38 15.60
CA LEU A 4 -3.57 -1.23 14.16
C LEU A 4 -3.23 -2.60 13.55
N GLU A 5 -4.13 -3.15 12.76
CA GLU A 5 -3.90 -4.31 11.91
C GLU A 5 -3.50 -3.84 10.51
N VAL A 6 -2.46 -4.44 9.95
CA VAL A 6 -2.08 -4.26 8.55
C VAL A 6 -2.12 -5.59 7.82
N VAL A 7 -2.63 -5.57 6.60
CA VAL A 7 -2.71 -6.74 5.71
C VAL A 7 -2.14 -6.38 4.36
N ILE A 8 -1.13 -7.11 3.91
CA ILE A 8 -0.63 -7.00 2.54
C ILE A 8 -1.62 -7.73 1.63
N LEU A 9 -2.36 -6.97 0.83
CA LEU A 9 -3.40 -7.48 -0.06
C LEU A 9 -2.83 -8.11 -1.33
N GLY A 10 -1.70 -7.59 -1.75
CA GLY A 10 -0.90 -8.08 -2.85
C GLY A 10 0.53 -7.59 -2.71
N CYS A 11 1.49 -8.43 -3.06
CA CYS A 11 2.91 -8.14 -2.91
C CYS A 11 3.71 -8.35 -4.20
N GLY A 12 3.06 -8.60 -5.32
CA GLY A 12 3.70 -8.78 -6.61
C GLY A 12 3.92 -7.47 -7.35
N SER A 13 4.92 -7.43 -8.21
CA SER A 13 5.16 -6.34 -9.15
C SER A 13 4.02 -6.20 -10.18
N SER A 14 4.12 -5.22 -11.08
CA SER A 14 3.08 -4.87 -12.06
C SER A 14 2.55 -6.05 -12.90
N GLY A 15 3.38 -7.07 -13.14
CA GLY A 15 2.97 -8.28 -13.85
C GLY A 15 2.26 -9.33 -13.00
N GLY A 16 2.32 -9.21 -11.67
CA GLY A 16 1.94 -10.30 -10.75
C GLY A 16 2.87 -11.52 -10.84
N VAL A 17 2.60 -12.55 -10.03
CA VAL A 17 3.27 -13.86 -10.11
C VAL A 17 2.22 -14.97 -10.00
N PRO A 18 2.08 -15.91 -10.96
CA PRO A 18 2.73 -15.86 -12.28
C PRO A 18 2.29 -14.63 -13.09
N ARG A 19 3.01 -14.31 -14.13
CA ARG A 19 2.59 -13.30 -15.12
C ARG A 19 1.36 -13.78 -15.89
N GLY A 20 0.72 -12.86 -16.62
CA GLY A 20 -0.51 -13.14 -17.36
C GLY A 20 -0.39 -14.23 -18.44
N ASP A 21 0.81 -14.54 -18.90
CA ASP A 21 1.15 -15.63 -19.82
C ASP A 21 1.49 -16.98 -19.12
N GLY A 22 1.44 -16.99 -17.76
CA GLY A 22 1.74 -18.17 -16.96
C GLY A 22 3.21 -18.31 -16.56
N ASP A 23 4.07 -17.32 -16.86
CA ASP A 23 5.49 -17.32 -16.50
C ASP A 23 5.70 -17.11 -14.99
N TRP A 24 6.41 -18.06 -14.36
CA TRP A 24 6.79 -18.02 -12.94
C TRP A 24 8.22 -17.53 -12.70
N GLY A 25 9.03 -17.35 -13.76
CA GLY A 25 10.45 -17.05 -13.63
C GLY A 25 11.18 -18.05 -12.74
N ASP A 26 11.88 -17.55 -11.71
CA ASP A 26 12.61 -18.36 -10.74
C ASP A 26 11.73 -18.83 -9.55
N CYS A 27 10.46 -18.42 -9.50
CA CYS A 27 9.54 -18.79 -8.43
C CYS A 27 9.03 -20.22 -8.58
N ASP A 28 9.11 -21.04 -7.52
CA ASP A 28 8.53 -22.37 -7.48
C ASP A 28 6.98 -22.29 -7.51
N PRO A 29 6.32 -22.86 -8.55
CA PRO A 29 4.86 -22.88 -8.64
C PRO A 29 4.16 -23.67 -7.52
N ALA A 30 4.88 -24.58 -6.83
CA ALA A 30 4.38 -25.37 -5.72
C ALA A 30 4.40 -24.62 -4.38
N GLU A 31 5.15 -23.51 -4.26
CA GLU A 31 5.14 -22.66 -3.08
C GLU A 31 3.97 -21.65 -3.19
N PRO A 32 2.89 -21.77 -2.40
CA PRO A 32 1.70 -20.93 -2.56
C PRO A 32 1.95 -19.45 -2.33
N ARG A 33 2.99 -19.09 -1.53
CA ARG A 33 3.38 -17.70 -1.26
C ARG A 33 4.10 -17.03 -2.44
N ASN A 34 4.45 -17.78 -3.47
CA ASN A 34 4.92 -17.22 -4.73
C ASN A 34 3.78 -16.74 -5.64
N ARG A 35 2.54 -17.12 -5.36
CA ARG A 35 1.39 -16.54 -6.06
C ARG A 35 1.10 -15.15 -5.49
N ARG A 36 1.30 -14.11 -6.30
CA ARG A 36 1.29 -12.71 -5.87
C ARG A 36 0.40 -11.87 -6.76
N ASN A 37 -0.63 -11.28 -6.18
CA ASN A 37 -1.40 -10.17 -6.77
C ASN A 37 -0.55 -8.89 -6.78
N ARG A 38 -0.97 -7.88 -7.60
CA ARG A 38 -0.33 -6.56 -7.63
C ARG A 38 -0.44 -5.85 -6.29
N CYS A 39 0.53 -4.98 -6.01
CA CYS A 39 0.66 -4.33 -4.71
C CYS A 39 -0.61 -3.60 -4.25
N SER A 40 -0.95 -3.81 -3.00
CA SER A 40 -1.94 -3.05 -2.23
C SER A 40 -1.83 -3.43 -0.75
N MET A 41 -2.22 -2.53 0.15
CA MET A 41 -2.22 -2.76 1.60
C MET A 41 -3.55 -2.30 2.20
N LEU A 42 -4.03 -3.04 3.19
CA LEU A 42 -5.15 -2.65 4.05
C LEU A 42 -4.62 -2.30 5.44
N ALA A 43 -5.02 -1.15 5.97
CA ALA A 43 -4.82 -0.76 7.36
C ALA A 43 -6.18 -0.71 8.07
N ARG A 44 -6.30 -1.39 9.22
CA ARG A 44 -7.49 -1.40 10.06
C ARG A 44 -7.16 -0.91 11.46
N LEU A 45 -7.83 0.14 11.89
CA LEU A 45 -7.77 0.58 13.27
C LEU A 45 -8.95 -0.01 14.03
N HIS A 46 -8.65 -0.90 14.97
CA HIS A 46 -9.65 -1.50 15.87
C HIS A 46 -9.83 -0.60 17.09
N GLY A 47 -11.02 -0.06 17.27
CA GLY A 47 -11.42 0.76 18.40
C GLY A 47 -12.63 0.18 19.14
N PRO A 48 -13.08 0.83 20.22
CA PRO A 48 -14.18 0.31 21.04
C PRO A 48 -15.53 0.26 20.30
N ASP A 49 -15.73 1.15 19.33
CA ASP A 49 -17.00 1.32 18.62
C ASP A 49 -17.04 0.65 17.26
N GLY A 50 -15.93 0.05 16.81
CA GLY A 50 -15.83 -0.61 15.54
C GLY A 50 -14.43 -0.58 14.91
N VAL A 51 -14.38 -0.60 13.58
CA VAL A 51 -13.13 -0.63 12.80
C VAL A 51 -13.13 0.50 11.79
N THR A 52 -11.99 1.22 11.68
CA THR A 52 -11.70 2.13 10.58
C THR A 52 -10.82 1.39 9.57
N SER A 53 -11.29 1.26 8.33
CA SER A 53 -10.64 0.49 7.26
C SER A 53 -10.16 1.40 6.14
N VAL A 54 -8.86 1.42 5.88
CA VAL A 54 -8.23 2.24 4.84
C VAL A 54 -7.42 1.34 3.92
N VAL A 55 -7.62 1.48 2.62
CA VAL A 55 -6.86 0.74 1.60
C VAL A 55 -5.84 1.67 0.96
N ILE A 56 -4.61 1.20 0.78
CA ILE A 56 -3.61 1.87 -0.05
C ILE A 56 -3.56 1.16 -1.40
N ASP A 57 -3.88 1.92 -2.44
CA ASP A 57 -3.99 1.53 -3.83
C ASP A 57 -5.12 0.51 -4.13
N THR A 58 -5.74 0.68 -5.29
CA THR A 58 -6.76 -0.21 -5.84
C THR A 58 -6.19 -0.94 -7.06
N SER A 59 -5.44 -2.00 -6.80
CA SER A 59 -4.81 -2.78 -7.88
C SER A 59 -5.86 -3.41 -8.82
N PRO A 60 -5.49 -3.88 -10.02
CA PRO A 60 -6.40 -4.65 -10.88
C PRO A 60 -6.97 -5.92 -10.23
N ASP A 61 -6.35 -6.40 -9.15
CA ASP A 61 -6.80 -7.57 -8.37
C ASP A 61 -7.71 -7.19 -7.19
N PHE A 62 -8.12 -5.93 -7.10
CA PHE A 62 -8.80 -5.35 -5.94
C PHE A 62 -9.99 -6.18 -5.46
N ARG A 63 -10.87 -6.62 -6.35
CA ARG A 63 -12.02 -7.46 -5.98
C ARG A 63 -11.57 -8.73 -5.23
N GLN A 64 -10.56 -9.44 -5.76
CA GLN A 64 -10.06 -10.65 -5.11
C GLN A 64 -9.37 -10.36 -3.78
N GLN A 65 -8.64 -9.27 -3.70
CA GLN A 65 -7.98 -8.79 -2.50
C GLN A 65 -8.98 -8.49 -1.39
N MET A 66 -10.09 -7.81 -1.70
CA MET A 66 -11.16 -7.52 -0.73
C MET A 66 -11.83 -8.80 -0.21
N LEU A 67 -12.11 -9.77 -1.09
CA LEU A 67 -12.69 -11.06 -0.72
C LEU A 67 -11.73 -11.88 0.17
N MET A 68 -10.44 -11.91 -0.16
CA MET A 68 -9.41 -12.61 0.61
C MET A 68 -9.24 -12.02 2.02
N ALA A 69 -9.32 -10.69 2.16
CA ALA A 69 -9.15 -9.99 3.42
C ALA A 69 -10.47 -9.80 4.20
N ASP A 70 -11.59 -10.34 3.71
CA ASP A 70 -12.93 -10.19 4.28
C ASP A 70 -13.28 -8.71 4.57
N VAL A 71 -13.09 -7.86 3.55
CA VAL A 71 -13.38 -6.43 3.66
C VAL A 71 -14.83 -6.17 3.26
N SER A 72 -15.64 -5.71 4.20
CA SER A 72 -17.04 -5.35 3.97
C SER A 72 -17.30 -3.84 3.95
N HIS A 73 -16.32 -3.03 4.42
CA HIS A 73 -16.43 -1.59 4.53
C HIS A 73 -15.07 -0.92 4.31
N ILE A 74 -15.07 0.24 3.67
CA ILE A 74 -13.89 1.08 3.41
C ILE A 74 -14.23 2.52 3.81
N ASP A 75 -13.45 3.10 4.72
CA ASP A 75 -13.57 4.49 5.16
C ASP A 75 -12.75 5.45 4.30
N GLY A 76 -11.75 4.93 3.60
CA GLY A 76 -10.92 5.72 2.69
C GLY A 76 -9.95 4.90 1.86
N VAL A 77 -9.53 5.50 0.75
CA VAL A 77 -8.47 4.99 -0.13
C VAL A 77 -7.34 6.01 -0.18
N LEU A 78 -6.11 5.54 -0.13
CA LEU A 78 -4.90 6.34 -0.28
C LEU A 78 -4.18 5.87 -1.55
N TYR A 79 -3.89 6.75 -2.49
CA TYR A 79 -3.15 6.39 -3.69
C TYR A 79 -1.68 6.79 -3.58
N THR A 80 -0.78 5.87 -3.93
CA THR A 80 0.66 6.13 -3.99
C THR A 80 1.04 6.91 -5.24
N HIS A 81 0.51 6.52 -6.39
CA HIS A 81 0.72 7.16 -7.69
C HIS A 81 -0.27 6.63 -8.74
N ASP A 82 -0.17 7.07 -10.00
CA ASP A 82 -1.19 6.85 -11.03
C ASP A 82 -0.96 5.63 -11.94
N HIS A 83 0.02 4.77 -11.67
CA HIS A 83 0.24 3.58 -12.51
C HIS A 83 -0.93 2.60 -12.47
N ALA A 84 -1.07 1.83 -13.56
CA ALA A 84 -2.21 0.95 -13.77
C ALA A 84 -2.33 -0.16 -12.73
N ASP A 85 -1.22 -0.72 -12.31
CA ASP A 85 -1.15 -1.77 -11.31
C ASP A 85 -1.51 -1.29 -9.88
N GLN A 86 -1.53 0.03 -9.65
CA GLN A 86 -1.97 0.64 -8.40
C GLN A 86 -3.40 1.18 -8.46
N THR A 87 -3.97 1.38 -9.66
CA THR A 87 -5.20 2.18 -9.78
C THR A 87 -6.34 1.53 -10.55
N HIS A 88 -6.11 0.51 -11.38
CA HIS A 88 -7.13 0.01 -12.31
C HIS A 88 -8.25 -0.83 -11.68
N GLY A 89 -8.20 -1.13 -10.39
CA GLY A 89 -9.32 -1.69 -9.62
C GLY A 89 -10.28 -0.64 -9.04
N ILE A 90 -10.10 0.64 -9.37
CA ILE A 90 -10.89 1.74 -8.81
C ILE A 90 -12.42 1.57 -9.03
N ASP A 91 -12.86 0.92 -10.11
CA ASP A 91 -14.29 0.69 -10.37
C ASP A 91 -14.93 -0.27 -9.36
N ASP A 92 -14.17 -1.20 -8.79
CA ASP A 92 -14.66 -2.13 -7.78
C ASP A 92 -15.02 -1.45 -6.43
N LEU A 93 -14.65 -0.17 -6.23
CA LEU A 93 -15.13 0.64 -5.12
C LEU A 93 -16.66 0.88 -5.17
N ARG A 94 -17.29 0.67 -6.32
CA ARG A 94 -18.73 0.85 -6.54
C ARG A 94 -19.60 0.10 -5.52
N VAL A 95 -19.23 -1.15 -5.20
CA VAL A 95 -20.01 -1.95 -4.25
C VAL A 95 -19.94 -1.41 -2.82
N PHE A 96 -18.79 -0.85 -2.45
CA PHE A 96 -18.56 -0.21 -1.14
C PHE A 96 -19.31 1.13 -1.04
N ALA A 97 -19.27 1.95 -2.10
CA ALA A 97 -20.01 3.20 -2.19
C ALA A 97 -21.53 2.97 -2.14
N ALA A 98 -22.03 1.98 -2.85
CA ALA A 98 -23.45 1.60 -2.82
C ALA A 98 -23.89 1.14 -1.42
N ARG A 99 -23.06 0.33 -0.74
CA ARG A 99 -23.33 -0.15 0.63
C ARG A 99 -23.29 0.99 1.66
N ALA A 100 -22.33 1.89 1.54
CA ALA A 100 -22.19 3.08 2.39
C ALA A 100 -23.27 4.14 2.09
N ARG A 101 -23.99 4.03 0.97
CA ARG A 101 -24.91 5.05 0.43
C ARG A 101 -24.25 6.41 0.28
N GLY A 102 -22.96 6.41 -0.10
CA GLY A 102 -22.15 7.61 -0.22
C GLY A 102 -20.91 7.36 -1.05
N ARG A 103 -20.18 8.41 -1.36
CA ARG A 103 -18.90 8.32 -2.06
C ARG A 103 -17.81 7.85 -1.11
N ILE A 104 -16.86 7.06 -1.62
CA ILE A 104 -15.67 6.67 -0.87
C ILE A 104 -14.64 7.80 -0.96
N PRO A 105 -14.17 8.38 0.16
CA PRO A 105 -13.10 9.37 0.14
C PRO A 105 -11.80 8.74 -0.37
N ALA A 106 -11.11 9.40 -1.31
CA ALA A 106 -9.83 8.94 -1.82
C ALA A 106 -8.82 10.08 -1.88
N TRP A 107 -7.70 9.91 -1.19
CA TRP A 107 -6.62 10.90 -1.13
C TRP A 107 -5.49 10.55 -2.10
N MET A 108 -5.02 11.55 -2.81
CA MET A 108 -3.96 11.43 -3.80
C MET A 108 -3.24 12.77 -4.00
N ASP A 109 -2.05 12.75 -4.56
CA ASP A 109 -1.35 13.98 -4.96
C ASP A 109 -1.97 14.60 -6.23
N GLU A 110 -1.57 15.81 -6.59
CA GLU A 110 -2.11 16.51 -7.77
C GLU A 110 -1.86 15.76 -9.09
N PRO A 111 -0.67 15.19 -9.38
CA PRO A 111 -0.45 14.43 -10.60
C PRO A 111 -1.37 13.21 -10.71
N THR A 112 -1.50 12.43 -9.64
CA THR A 112 -2.39 11.27 -9.57
C THR A 112 -3.85 11.68 -9.74
N HIS A 113 -4.29 12.75 -9.06
CA HIS A 113 -5.63 13.31 -9.21
C HIS A 113 -5.94 13.66 -10.66
N ALA A 114 -5.05 14.42 -11.32
CA ALA A 114 -5.24 14.83 -12.71
C ALA A 114 -5.27 13.62 -13.69
N ALA A 115 -4.48 12.58 -13.40
CA ALA A 115 -4.45 11.38 -14.22
C ALA A 115 -5.71 10.52 -14.04
N LEU A 116 -6.14 10.28 -12.79
CA LEU A 116 -7.28 9.42 -12.50
C LEU A 116 -8.61 10.05 -12.92
N THR A 117 -8.81 11.35 -12.67
CA THR A 117 -10.03 12.06 -13.09
C THR A 117 -10.18 12.10 -14.62
N ARG A 118 -9.09 12.14 -15.35
CA ARG A 118 -9.09 12.07 -16.82
C ARG A 118 -9.37 10.64 -17.35
N ARG A 119 -8.80 9.60 -16.68
CA ARG A 119 -8.93 8.19 -17.12
C ARG A 119 -10.27 7.58 -16.71
N PHE A 120 -10.80 8.00 -15.58
CA PHE A 120 -11.97 7.41 -14.92
C PHE A 120 -12.98 8.48 -14.49
N ASP A 121 -13.28 9.45 -15.36
CA ASP A 121 -14.15 10.60 -15.06
C ASP A 121 -15.49 10.18 -14.43
N TYR A 122 -16.09 9.10 -14.92
CA TYR A 122 -17.37 8.54 -14.41
C TYR A 122 -17.29 8.04 -12.95
N ILE A 123 -16.09 7.80 -12.41
CA ILE A 123 -15.89 7.43 -11.00
C ILE A 123 -16.07 8.65 -10.09
N PHE A 124 -15.64 9.83 -10.56
CA PHE A 124 -15.60 11.07 -9.79
C PHE A 124 -16.80 11.95 -10.02
N GLU A 125 -17.45 11.83 -11.18
CA GLU A 125 -18.60 12.63 -11.58
C GLU A 125 -19.83 11.77 -11.86
N SER A 126 -21.01 12.27 -11.43
CA SER A 126 -22.27 11.58 -11.73
C SER A 126 -22.62 11.76 -13.20
N GLN A 127 -22.78 10.65 -13.93
CA GLN A 127 -23.03 10.66 -15.37
C GLN A 127 -24.16 9.68 -15.74
N HIS A 128 -24.98 10.06 -16.72
CA HIS A 128 -26.04 9.19 -17.30
C HIS A 128 -26.98 8.53 -16.27
N GLY A 129 -27.22 9.20 -15.14
CA GLY A 129 -28.06 8.67 -14.06
C GLY A 129 -27.34 7.77 -13.06
N TYR A 130 -26.04 7.52 -13.24
CA TYR A 130 -25.21 6.82 -12.26
C TYR A 130 -24.53 7.82 -11.31
N PRO A 131 -24.57 7.59 -9.98
CA PRO A 131 -23.90 8.44 -9.03
C PRO A 131 -22.38 8.25 -9.10
N ALA A 132 -21.62 9.32 -8.81
CA ALA A 132 -20.20 9.22 -8.61
C ALA A 132 -19.89 8.27 -7.44
N ILE A 133 -18.78 7.54 -7.53
CA ILE A 133 -18.38 6.48 -6.61
C ILE A 133 -17.37 7.02 -5.59
N VAL A 134 -16.44 7.88 -6.04
CA VAL A 134 -15.31 8.37 -5.27
C VAL A 134 -15.41 9.88 -5.08
N GLU A 135 -15.05 10.34 -3.88
CA GLU A 135 -14.78 11.74 -3.55
C GLU A 135 -13.26 11.94 -3.55
N ALA A 136 -12.74 12.56 -4.60
CA ALA A 136 -11.33 12.87 -4.68
C ALA A 136 -10.94 13.97 -3.68
N ARG A 137 -9.85 13.74 -2.96
CA ARG A 137 -9.27 14.68 -1.99
C ARG A 137 -7.77 14.80 -2.25
N LEU A 138 -7.25 16.02 -2.29
CA LEU A 138 -5.82 16.23 -2.35
C LEU A 138 -5.17 15.91 -1.00
N LEU A 139 -3.99 15.30 -1.05
CA LEU A 139 -3.18 15.05 0.14
C LEU A 139 -2.76 16.38 0.78
N PRO A 140 -2.75 16.48 2.12
CA PRO A 140 -2.06 17.54 2.80
C PRO A 140 -0.55 17.56 2.45
N PRO A 141 0.14 18.68 2.66
CA PRO A 141 1.60 18.75 2.46
C PRO A 141 2.32 17.63 3.20
N HIS A 142 3.36 17.07 2.60
CA HIS A 142 4.18 16.02 3.20
C HIS A 142 4.72 16.43 4.59
N GLY A 143 4.84 15.48 5.49
CA GLY A 143 5.22 15.69 6.88
C GLY A 143 4.11 16.21 7.79
N ARG A 144 2.98 16.69 7.24
CA ARG A 144 1.83 17.10 8.04
C ARG A 144 1.05 15.88 8.51
N ARG A 145 0.69 15.84 9.78
CA ARG A 145 -0.23 14.84 10.34
C ARG A 145 -1.67 15.15 9.96
N TRP A 146 -2.41 14.13 9.63
CA TRP A 146 -3.85 14.15 9.38
C TRP A 146 -4.44 12.77 9.66
N SER A 147 -5.74 12.56 9.51
CA SER A 147 -6.37 11.28 9.80
C SER A 147 -7.48 10.93 8.82
N VAL A 148 -7.75 9.64 8.70
CA VAL A 148 -8.99 9.10 8.12
C VAL A 148 -9.88 8.64 9.27
N SER A 149 -11.10 9.19 9.34
CA SER A 149 -12.05 8.90 10.41
C SER A 149 -12.97 7.73 10.01
N GLY A 150 -13.27 6.86 10.98
CA GLY A 150 -14.22 5.75 10.84
C GLY A 150 -14.71 5.30 12.21
N GLN A 151 -15.43 4.17 12.27
CA GLN A 151 -15.99 3.66 13.54
C GLN A 151 -14.91 3.23 14.55
N GLY A 152 -13.72 2.83 14.10
CA GLY A 152 -12.59 2.52 14.97
C GLY A 152 -11.88 3.74 15.54
N GLY A 153 -12.31 4.95 15.15
CA GLY A 153 -11.68 6.22 15.46
C GLY A 153 -10.81 6.75 14.32
N ASP A 154 -10.01 7.77 14.61
CA ASP A 154 -9.16 8.44 13.66
C ASP A 154 -7.87 7.65 13.42
N LEU A 155 -7.67 7.17 12.20
CA LEU A 155 -6.44 6.51 11.75
C LEU A 155 -5.43 7.59 11.36
N PRO A 156 -4.31 7.76 12.12
CA PRO A 156 -3.35 8.83 11.86
C PRO A 156 -2.50 8.51 10.64
N VAL A 157 -2.29 9.51 9.78
CA VAL A 157 -1.51 9.38 8.56
C VAL A 157 -0.51 10.53 8.45
N VAL A 158 0.70 10.22 8.02
CA VAL A 158 1.70 11.18 7.55
C VAL A 158 2.21 10.69 6.20
N THR A 159 2.35 11.58 5.23
CA THR A 159 2.89 11.27 3.92
C THR A 159 4.29 11.83 3.75
N PHE A 160 5.08 11.18 2.90
CA PHE A 160 6.38 11.65 2.47
C PHE A 160 6.61 11.33 0.99
N ASP A 161 7.50 12.10 0.38
CA ASP A 161 7.76 12.03 -1.04
C ASP A 161 8.81 10.95 -1.36
N GLN A 162 8.63 10.21 -2.46
CA GLN A 162 9.53 9.15 -2.91
C GLN A 162 9.85 9.31 -4.40
N ALA A 163 11.08 8.99 -4.81
CA ALA A 163 11.40 8.88 -6.22
C ALA A 163 10.93 7.53 -6.77
N HIS A 164 10.29 7.55 -7.94
CA HIS A 164 9.92 6.37 -8.70
C HIS A 164 10.34 6.54 -10.17
N GLY A 165 11.66 6.46 -10.41
CA GLY A 165 12.24 6.79 -11.71
C GLY A 165 11.95 8.24 -12.12
N PRO A 166 11.25 8.46 -13.25
CA PRO A 166 10.94 9.81 -13.73
C PRO A 166 9.75 10.48 -13.03
N ILE A 167 9.01 9.76 -12.21
CA ILE A 167 7.85 10.28 -11.49
C ILE A 167 8.07 10.23 -9.96
N ARG A 168 7.10 10.74 -9.22
CA ARG A 168 7.06 10.64 -7.76
C ARG A 168 5.99 9.64 -7.35
N SER A 169 6.21 9.02 -6.19
CA SER A 169 5.21 8.24 -5.49
C SER A 169 5.11 8.71 -4.04
N VAL A 170 4.01 8.39 -3.38
CA VAL A 170 3.76 8.80 -2.00
C VAL A 170 4.02 7.64 -1.05
N GLY A 171 4.92 7.84 -0.09
CA GLY A 171 5.08 6.97 1.06
C GLY A 171 4.08 7.34 2.17
N TYR A 172 3.59 6.34 2.88
CA TYR A 172 2.61 6.50 3.97
C TYR A 172 3.16 5.99 5.28
N ARG A 173 3.11 6.83 6.33
CA ARG A 173 3.31 6.40 7.72
C ARG A 173 1.97 6.43 8.45
N ILE A 174 1.57 5.29 8.99
CA ILE A 174 0.34 5.08 9.74
C ILE A 174 0.74 4.61 11.13
N GLY A 175 0.81 5.54 12.09
CA GLY A 175 1.36 5.24 13.41
C GLY A 175 2.81 4.72 13.33
N GLY A 176 3.03 3.51 13.86
CA GLY A 176 4.33 2.83 13.81
C GLY A 176 4.64 2.08 12.51
N VAL A 177 3.68 2.02 11.58
CA VAL A 177 3.83 1.31 10.30
C VAL A 177 4.15 2.28 9.17
N VAL A 178 5.10 1.91 8.31
CA VAL A 178 5.41 2.64 7.07
C VAL A 178 5.18 1.73 5.86
N TYR A 179 4.59 2.28 4.80
CA TYR A 179 4.40 1.63 3.51
C TYR A 179 5.07 2.45 2.41
N SER A 180 5.98 1.81 1.69
CA SER A 180 6.77 2.38 0.59
C SER A 180 6.78 1.41 -0.58
N SER A 181 5.72 1.41 -1.39
CA SER A 181 5.67 0.70 -2.66
C SER A 181 6.17 1.63 -3.77
N ASP A 182 6.79 1.04 -4.81
CA ASP A 182 7.22 1.74 -6.01
C ASP A 182 8.18 2.91 -5.70
N VAL A 183 9.34 2.56 -5.17
CA VAL A 183 10.37 3.51 -4.78
C VAL A 183 11.73 3.14 -5.37
N SER A 184 12.36 4.07 -6.10
CA SER A 184 13.71 3.91 -6.64
C SER A 184 14.76 4.62 -5.80
N ASP A 185 14.38 5.70 -5.09
CA ASP A 185 15.30 6.43 -4.22
C ASP A 185 14.56 7.20 -3.11
N LEU A 186 15.25 7.40 -1.99
CA LEU A 186 14.80 8.13 -0.83
C LEU A 186 15.83 9.18 -0.45
N ASP A 187 15.41 10.42 -0.33
CA ASP A 187 16.24 11.48 0.21
C ASP A 187 16.31 11.41 1.76
N ASP A 188 17.08 12.30 2.36
CA ASP A 188 17.27 12.33 3.82
C ASP A 188 15.94 12.64 4.55
N ALA A 189 15.07 13.44 3.97
CA ALA A 189 13.77 13.77 4.55
C ALA A 189 12.84 12.55 4.56
N ALA A 190 12.82 11.77 3.47
CA ALA A 190 12.07 10.53 3.38
C ALA A 190 12.61 9.47 4.35
N LEU A 191 13.92 9.30 4.45
CA LEU A 191 14.53 8.39 5.42
C LEU A 191 14.24 8.80 6.87
N GLU A 192 14.22 10.10 7.17
CA GLU A 192 13.82 10.59 8.50
C GLU A 192 12.34 10.31 8.80
N ALA A 193 11.45 10.44 7.81
CA ALA A 193 10.03 10.11 7.97
C ALA A 193 9.80 8.62 8.30
N VAL A 194 10.69 7.74 7.86
CA VAL A 194 10.67 6.28 8.14
C VAL A 194 11.34 5.94 9.46
N ARG A 195 12.29 6.75 9.92
CA ARG A 195 13.17 6.44 11.06
C ARG A 195 12.42 5.88 12.26
N GLY A 196 12.97 4.79 12.82
CA GLY A 196 12.46 4.16 14.03
C GLY A 196 11.07 3.56 13.92
N ALA A 197 10.54 3.32 12.70
CA ALA A 197 9.28 2.63 12.53
C ALA A 197 9.29 1.24 13.19
N ASP A 198 8.14 0.82 13.70
CA ASP A 198 7.98 -0.53 14.23
C ASP A 198 7.97 -1.58 13.12
N LEU A 199 7.39 -1.21 11.98
CA LEU A 199 7.30 -2.04 10.78
C LEU A 199 7.42 -1.17 9.52
N TRP A 200 8.30 -1.56 8.61
CA TRP A 200 8.40 -0.96 7.28
C TRP A 200 8.10 -1.98 6.20
N ILE A 201 7.03 -1.79 5.44
CA ILE A 201 6.69 -2.57 4.24
C ILE A 201 7.28 -1.81 3.06
N LEU A 202 8.29 -2.40 2.40
CA LEU A 202 9.19 -1.71 1.48
C LEU A 202 9.34 -2.44 0.15
N ASP A 203 9.31 -1.67 -0.94
CA ASP A 203 9.66 -2.14 -2.30
C ASP A 203 11.04 -2.80 -2.33
N ALA A 204 11.10 -4.01 -2.91
CA ALA A 204 12.33 -4.71 -3.23
C ALA A 204 12.12 -5.59 -4.47
N LEU A 205 12.06 -4.95 -5.64
CA LEU A 205 11.57 -5.55 -6.88
C LEU A 205 12.29 -6.86 -7.24
N ARG A 206 13.64 -6.86 -7.21
CA ARG A 206 14.48 -7.96 -7.67
C ARG A 206 15.91 -7.88 -7.09
N TYR A 207 16.74 -8.90 -7.35
CA TYR A 207 18.14 -8.87 -6.90
C TYR A 207 19.00 -7.83 -7.62
N THR A 208 18.76 -7.61 -8.92
CA THR A 208 19.57 -6.69 -9.74
C THR A 208 19.00 -5.28 -9.75
N PRO A 209 19.83 -4.22 -9.87
CA PRO A 209 19.36 -2.85 -9.95
C PRO A 209 18.28 -2.61 -11.01
N HIS A 210 17.34 -1.73 -10.70
CA HIS A 210 16.27 -1.31 -11.59
C HIS A 210 16.17 0.22 -11.61
N PRO A 211 15.83 0.87 -12.76
CA PRO A 211 15.81 2.32 -12.85
C PRO A 211 14.70 2.99 -12.06
N THR A 212 13.60 2.27 -11.77
CA THR A 212 12.41 2.84 -11.13
C THR A 212 12.04 2.20 -9.78
N HIS A 213 12.76 1.15 -9.35
CA HIS A 213 12.48 0.42 -8.10
C HIS A 213 13.76 0.13 -7.32
N ALA A 214 13.61 -0.02 -6.01
CA ALA A 214 14.65 -0.58 -5.18
C ALA A 214 14.91 -2.05 -5.56
N HIS A 215 16.15 -2.48 -5.44
CA HIS A 215 16.54 -3.88 -5.44
C HIS A 215 16.84 -4.34 -4.01
N VAL A 216 16.94 -5.64 -3.78
CA VAL A 216 17.05 -6.21 -2.43
C VAL A 216 18.15 -5.55 -1.60
N ASP A 217 19.37 -5.44 -2.14
CA ASP A 217 20.49 -4.87 -1.38
C ASP A 217 20.26 -3.39 -1.02
N LYS A 218 19.67 -2.60 -1.91
CA LYS A 218 19.31 -1.19 -1.67
C LYS A 218 18.26 -1.07 -0.57
N ALA A 219 17.24 -1.92 -0.60
CA ALA A 219 16.21 -1.98 0.43
C ALA A 219 16.83 -2.31 1.80
N LEU A 220 17.74 -3.28 1.87
CA LEU A 220 18.44 -3.66 3.10
C LEU A 220 19.32 -2.53 3.65
N ASP A 221 20.04 -1.77 2.78
CA ASP A 221 20.79 -0.58 3.19
C ASP A 221 19.87 0.47 3.82
N TRP A 222 18.74 0.77 3.21
CA TRP A 222 17.79 1.73 3.76
C TRP A 222 17.18 1.28 5.09
N ILE A 223 16.83 -0.01 5.23
CA ILE A 223 16.33 -0.59 6.48
C ILE A 223 17.36 -0.37 7.62
N ALA A 224 18.63 -0.63 7.35
CA ALA A 224 19.69 -0.43 8.32
C ALA A 224 19.86 1.06 8.69
N ARG A 225 19.90 1.95 7.70
CA ARG A 225 20.04 3.41 7.90
C ARG A 225 18.85 4.03 8.65
N ALA A 226 17.64 3.61 8.35
CA ALA A 226 16.43 4.11 9.02
C ALA A 226 16.23 3.52 10.42
N GLN A 227 17.00 2.50 10.82
CA GLN A 227 16.94 1.87 12.14
C GLN A 227 15.52 1.40 12.50
N VAL A 228 14.81 0.81 11.53
CA VAL A 228 13.47 0.26 11.76
C VAL A 228 13.57 -1.04 12.58
N LYS A 229 12.56 -1.32 13.38
CA LYS A 229 12.56 -2.54 14.21
C LYS A 229 12.40 -3.80 13.37
N ARG A 230 11.44 -3.77 12.43
CA ARG A 230 11.16 -4.88 11.50
C ARG A 230 10.85 -4.32 10.11
N ALA A 231 11.12 -5.12 9.09
CA ALA A 231 10.73 -4.80 7.72
C ALA A 231 10.12 -6.02 7.01
N VAL A 232 9.33 -5.74 5.96
CA VAL A 232 8.77 -6.75 5.06
C VAL A 232 8.98 -6.26 3.64
N LEU A 233 9.66 -7.06 2.83
CA LEU A 233 9.90 -6.74 1.42
C LEU A 233 8.66 -7.06 0.59
N THR A 234 8.20 -6.10 -0.23
CA THR A 234 7.04 -6.20 -1.12
C THR A 234 7.41 -5.84 -2.56
N ASN A 235 6.44 -5.80 -3.47
CA ASN A 235 6.63 -5.51 -4.91
C ASN A 235 7.53 -6.53 -5.63
N LEU A 236 7.41 -7.79 -5.24
CA LEU A 236 8.33 -8.86 -5.58
C LEU A 236 8.09 -9.39 -7.00
N HIS A 237 9.14 -9.36 -7.83
CA HIS A 237 9.15 -9.86 -9.19
C HIS A 237 9.28 -11.40 -9.25
N ILE A 238 9.07 -12.00 -10.42
CA ILE A 238 9.20 -13.45 -10.67
C ILE A 238 10.63 -14.01 -10.43
N ASP A 239 11.64 -13.15 -10.23
CA ASP A 239 13.02 -13.55 -9.91
C ASP A 239 13.21 -13.87 -8.42
N LEU A 240 12.24 -13.52 -7.57
CA LEU A 240 12.33 -13.62 -6.12
C LEU A 240 11.46 -14.76 -5.58
N ASP A 241 11.99 -15.99 -5.60
CA ASP A 241 11.33 -17.12 -4.92
C ASP A 241 11.23 -16.88 -3.42
N TYR A 242 10.05 -17.11 -2.83
CA TYR A 242 9.76 -16.86 -1.42
C TYR A 242 10.72 -17.56 -0.47
N GLN A 243 10.91 -18.87 -0.66
CA GLN A 243 11.73 -19.69 0.23
C GLN A 243 13.21 -19.34 0.14
N ARG A 244 13.68 -19.02 -1.07
CA ARG A 244 15.06 -18.60 -1.30
C ARG A 244 15.31 -17.25 -0.62
N LEU A 245 14.50 -16.24 -0.93
CA LEU A 245 14.64 -14.90 -0.37
C LEU A 245 14.56 -14.93 1.17
N LYS A 246 13.61 -15.70 1.73
CA LYS A 246 13.44 -15.83 3.19
C LYS A 246 14.70 -16.35 3.90
N ARG A 247 15.47 -17.25 3.26
CA ARG A 247 16.74 -17.77 3.84
C ARG A 247 17.88 -16.78 3.76
N GLU A 248 17.83 -15.84 2.81
CA GLU A 248 18.90 -14.87 2.53
C GLU A 248 18.76 -13.60 3.39
N LEU A 249 17.57 -13.30 3.89
CA LEU A 249 17.28 -12.06 4.62
C LEU A 249 17.74 -12.09 6.08
N PRO A 250 18.09 -10.91 6.64
CA PRO A 250 18.37 -10.75 8.08
C PRO A 250 17.14 -11.12 8.94
N ALA A 251 17.35 -11.47 10.19
CA ALA A 251 16.30 -11.94 11.10
C ALA A 251 15.14 -10.96 11.34
N ASN A 252 15.40 -9.65 11.20
CA ASN A 252 14.39 -8.60 11.35
C ASN A 252 13.71 -8.21 10.02
N VAL A 253 14.00 -8.90 8.92
CA VAL A 253 13.39 -8.66 7.60
C VAL A 253 12.65 -9.88 7.14
N ASP A 254 11.40 -9.72 6.73
CA ASP A 254 10.54 -10.78 6.21
C ASP A 254 10.24 -10.60 4.72
N VAL A 255 9.67 -11.62 4.11
CA VAL A 255 9.17 -11.62 2.73
C VAL A 255 7.65 -11.53 2.76
N ALA A 256 7.08 -10.60 2.01
CA ALA A 256 5.64 -10.51 1.85
C ALA A 256 5.05 -11.70 1.09
N TYR A 257 3.79 -11.99 1.38
CA TYR A 257 2.90 -12.83 0.58
C TYR A 257 1.48 -12.27 0.69
N ASP A 258 0.65 -12.58 -0.26
CA ASP A 258 -0.75 -12.11 -0.27
C ASP A 258 -1.50 -12.64 0.97
N GLY A 259 -2.07 -11.71 1.75
CA GLY A 259 -2.69 -12.02 3.04
C GLY A 259 -1.74 -12.02 4.24
N TRP A 260 -0.44 -11.68 4.07
CA TRP A 260 0.46 -11.43 5.20
C TRP A 260 -0.14 -10.34 6.09
N ARG A 261 -0.14 -10.56 7.41
CA ARG A 261 -0.74 -9.61 8.35
C ARG A 261 0.03 -9.51 9.65
N ASP A 262 -0.07 -8.33 10.27
CA ASP A 262 0.48 -8.05 11.57
C ASP A 262 -0.41 -7.09 12.35
N ARG A 263 -0.24 -7.05 13.67
CA ARG A 263 -0.97 -6.19 14.59
C ARG A 263 -0.03 -5.47 15.52
N LEU A 264 -0.20 -4.17 15.63
CA LEU A 264 0.60 -3.30 16.48
C LEU A 264 -0.32 -2.47 17.37
N LEU A 265 0.13 -2.18 18.58
CA LEU A 265 -0.56 -1.19 19.41
C LEU A 265 -0.32 0.20 18.81
N LEU A 266 -1.40 0.94 18.61
CA LEU A 266 -1.26 2.33 18.18
C LEU A 266 -0.85 3.17 19.40
N ASP A 267 0.33 3.79 19.31
CA ASP A 267 0.77 4.75 20.32
C ASP A 267 -0.12 6.00 20.23
N GLU A 268 -0.86 6.28 21.31
CA GLU A 268 -1.77 7.43 21.39
C GLU A 268 -1.03 8.76 21.29
N ALA A 269 0.24 8.82 21.69
CA ALA A 269 1.09 10.00 21.49
C ALA A 269 1.38 10.28 20.02
N LEU A 270 1.38 9.26 19.17
CA LEU A 270 1.48 9.39 17.71
C LEU A 270 0.11 9.61 17.04
N ALA A 271 -0.99 9.32 17.73
CA ALA A 271 -2.36 9.46 17.25
C ALA A 271 -2.97 10.85 17.54
N ALA A 272 -2.39 11.61 18.49
CA ALA A 272 -2.86 12.98 18.78
C ALA A 272 -2.44 13.92 17.64
N VAL A 273 -3.41 14.37 16.84
CA VAL A 273 -3.27 15.38 15.78
C VAL A 273 -3.40 16.77 16.38
#